data_b28d706327990d874ed0bcf806e7de52
#
_entry.id   b28d706327990d874ed0bcf806e7de52
#
_cell.length_a   1.000
_cell.length_b   1.000
_cell.length_c   1.000
_cell.angle_alpha   90.00
_cell.angle_beta   90.00
_cell.angle_gamma   90.00
#
_symmetry.space_group_name_H-M   'P 1'
#
loop_
_entity.id
_entity.type
_entity.pdbx_description
1 polymer ?
#
loop_
_entity_poly.entity_id
_entity_poly.type
_entity_poly.pdbx_seq_one_letter_code
_entity_poly.pdbx_strand_id
1 'polypeptide(L)'
;MICVSVQEKSFRDCRAILESCEMAELRADLCRLSVEEVERLVEIRPNLIATCRIANSSEAFAREQLAAAIRRGARYVDIEIEAPDEHLEYIRTLARKYGCRLIVSFHDFEGTPSLDELKGIARLCRTKGADLVKIVTTARNISDAARTMRLYDLQADGALFEGAAAAERPQLVAFSMGEAGKFTRLLCLKLGAPYTYVSAGASNATASGQYTREEMERLLSAENYPFEGFREFRRTTVAVPCSKSVAQRAVLAAALAAGESRLANYAPCNDIVGAVEVIRGMGCRICLLYTSPSPRDKRQS
;
A
#
# COMPACT_ATOMS: atom_id res chain seq x y z
N MET A 1 2.98 12.08 -1.82
CA MET A 1 3.64 12.87 -0.75
C MET A 1 3.98 11.96 0.42
N ILE A 2 5.00 12.30 1.21
CA ILE A 2 5.38 11.55 2.44
C ILE A 2 4.83 12.32 3.64
N CYS A 3 4.15 11.61 4.55
CA CYS A 3 3.65 12.12 5.82
C CYS A 3 4.49 11.52 6.97
N VAL A 4 5.21 12.37 7.70
CA VAL A 4 6.07 11.93 8.82
C VAL A 4 5.23 11.84 10.09
N SER A 5 5.19 10.66 10.72
CA SER A 5 4.48 10.46 11.99
C SER A 5 5.33 10.95 13.16
N VAL A 6 4.79 11.88 13.94
CA VAL A 6 5.46 12.56 15.06
C VAL A 6 4.82 12.14 16.36
N GLN A 7 5.64 11.57 17.26
CA GLN A 7 5.22 11.09 18.59
C GLN A 7 6.22 11.45 19.69
N GLU A 8 7.01 12.48 19.46
CA GLU A 8 8.03 12.93 20.39
C GLU A 8 7.42 13.46 21.69
N LYS A 9 8.16 13.32 22.80
CA LYS A 9 7.67 13.71 24.13
C LYS A 9 7.91 15.16 24.47
N SER A 10 8.66 15.88 23.66
CA SER A 10 8.95 17.29 23.88
C SER A 10 8.52 18.16 22.70
N PHE A 11 8.09 19.37 22.98
CA PHE A 11 7.79 20.39 21.97
C PHE A 11 8.99 20.65 21.03
N ARG A 12 10.21 20.71 21.59
CA ARG A 12 11.45 20.96 20.84
C ARG A 12 11.66 19.89 19.76
N ASP A 13 11.50 18.61 20.12
CA ASP A 13 11.77 17.51 19.21
C ASP A 13 10.66 17.39 18.15
N CYS A 14 9.39 17.57 18.55
CA CYS A 14 8.28 17.68 17.61
C CYS A 14 8.53 18.79 16.58
N ARG A 15 8.91 19.98 17.06
CA ARG A 15 9.21 21.14 16.23
C ARG A 15 10.30 20.85 15.21
N ALA A 16 11.43 20.27 15.64
CA ALA A 16 12.54 19.94 14.76
C ALA A 16 12.13 19.04 13.59
N ILE A 17 11.27 18.02 13.86
CA ILE A 17 10.74 17.15 12.81
C ILE A 17 9.82 17.93 11.88
N LEU A 18 8.88 18.73 12.41
CA LEU A 18 7.92 19.49 11.61
C LEU A 18 8.60 20.51 10.70
N GLU A 19 9.66 21.18 11.17
CA GLU A 19 10.44 22.11 10.35
C GLU A 19 11.16 21.41 9.18
N SER A 20 11.48 20.12 9.32
CA SER A 20 12.23 19.34 8.32
C SER A 20 11.38 18.65 7.27
N CYS A 21 10.04 18.61 7.39
CA CYS A 21 9.17 17.85 6.50
C CYS A 21 8.06 18.72 5.88
N GLU A 22 7.51 18.29 4.73
CA GLU A 22 6.42 18.99 4.04
C GLU A 22 5.05 18.67 4.62
N MET A 23 4.86 17.47 5.14
CA MET A 23 3.64 16.97 5.74
C MET A 23 3.94 16.11 6.94
N ALA A 24 3.18 16.25 8.00
CA ALA A 24 3.30 15.43 9.21
C ALA A 24 1.96 15.01 9.78
N GLU A 25 1.96 13.92 10.54
CA GLU A 25 0.91 13.54 11.48
C GLU A 25 1.40 13.78 12.90
N LEU A 26 0.73 14.65 13.65
CA LEU A 26 1.00 14.86 15.07
C LEU A 26 0.13 13.94 15.91
N ARG A 27 0.74 12.96 16.55
CA ARG A 27 0.12 11.99 17.47
C ARG A 27 -0.01 12.60 18.86
N ALA A 28 -0.97 13.52 19.04
CA ALA A 28 -1.16 14.25 20.31
C ALA A 28 -1.46 13.30 21.49
N ASP A 29 -2.06 12.14 21.22
CA ASP A 29 -2.27 11.06 22.20
C ASP A 29 -0.96 10.42 22.71
N LEU A 30 0.12 10.47 21.95
CA LEU A 30 1.42 9.92 22.28
C LEU A 30 2.42 10.97 22.75
N CYS A 31 2.23 12.20 22.34
CA CYS A 31 3.03 13.34 22.79
C CYS A 31 2.57 13.81 24.18
N ARG A 32 3.47 14.44 24.96
CA ARG A 32 3.13 15.07 26.25
C ARG A 32 3.11 16.57 26.09
N LEU A 33 2.23 17.05 25.21
CA LEU A 33 2.13 18.46 24.83
C LEU A 33 0.92 19.12 25.46
N SER A 34 1.05 20.38 25.83
CA SER A 34 -0.09 21.22 26.19
C SER A 34 -0.86 21.64 24.94
N VAL A 35 -2.06 22.17 25.12
CA VAL A 35 -2.89 22.71 24.04
C VAL A 35 -2.15 23.83 23.30
N GLU A 36 -1.52 24.73 24.03
CA GLU A 36 -0.76 25.85 23.46
C GLU A 36 0.45 25.38 22.64
N GLU A 37 1.09 24.30 23.08
CA GLU A 37 2.19 23.69 22.32
C GLU A 37 1.70 23.08 21.02
N VAL A 38 0.56 22.39 21.03
CA VAL A 38 -0.07 21.85 19.80
C VAL A 38 -0.45 23.00 18.85
N GLU A 39 -1.06 24.06 19.35
CA GLU A 39 -1.39 25.24 18.55
C GLU A 39 -0.15 25.83 17.85
N ARG A 40 0.95 26.01 18.58
CA ARG A 40 2.22 26.51 18.03
C ARG A 40 2.83 25.56 16.99
N LEU A 41 2.72 24.24 17.17
CA LEU A 41 3.21 23.27 16.18
C LEU A 41 2.41 23.32 14.88
N VAL A 42 1.09 23.52 14.95
CA VAL A 42 0.24 23.72 13.77
C VAL A 42 0.63 24.97 12.99
N GLU A 43 0.96 26.08 13.68
CA GLU A 43 1.44 27.31 13.03
C GLU A 43 2.76 27.09 12.26
N ILE A 44 3.66 26.26 12.81
CA ILE A 44 4.92 25.90 12.15
C ILE A 44 4.68 25.08 10.88
N ARG A 45 3.73 24.15 10.94
CA ARG A 45 3.42 23.25 9.81
C ARG A 45 1.90 23.09 9.63
N PRO A 46 1.24 24.00 8.91
CA PRO A 46 -0.21 23.88 8.65
C PRO A 46 -0.59 22.64 7.84
N ASN A 47 0.30 22.10 6.98
CA ASN A 47 0.09 20.84 6.29
C ASN A 47 0.30 19.65 7.23
N LEU A 48 -0.56 19.59 8.25
CA LEU A 48 -0.49 18.67 9.37
C LEU A 48 -1.80 17.91 9.50
N ILE A 49 -1.68 16.65 9.88
CA ILE A 49 -2.77 15.78 10.35
C ILE A 49 -2.73 15.81 11.88
N ALA A 50 -3.77 16.33 12.52
CA ALA A 50 -3.93 16.24 13.96
C ALA A 50 -4.63 14.93 14.31
N THR A 51 -3.96 14.08 15.07
CA THR A 51 -4.47 12.77 15.52
C THR A 51 -4.36 12.67 17.03
N CYS A 52 -5.48 12.37 17.70
CA CYS A 52 -5.51 12.08 19.12
C CYS A 52 -6.51 10.95 19.39
N ARG A 53 -6.01 9.73 19.58
CA ARG A 53 -6.84 8.56 19.77
C ARG A 53 -7.41 8.48 21.19
N ILE A 54 -8.72 8.28 21.29
CA ILE A 54 -9.42 8.14 22.57
C ILE A 54 -8.91 6.92 23.33
N ALA A 55 -8.58 5.83 22.65
CA ALA A 55 -8.04 4.62 23.26
C ALA A 55 -6.73 4.83 24.05
N ASN A 56 -5.92 5.84 23.68
CA ASN A 56 -4.65 6.18 24.34
C ASN A 56 -4.76 7.39 25.29
N SER A 57 -5.94 8.02 25.37
CA SER A 57 -6.18 9.25 26.13
C SER A 57 -7.60 9.24 26.73
N SER A 58 -8.18 10.40 26.99
CA SER A 58 -9.61 10.53 27.28
C SER A 58 -10.32 11.26 26.15
N GLU A 59 -11.63 11.07 26.03
CA GLU A 59 -12.43 11.80 25.05
C GLU A 59 -12.31 13.31 25.21
N ALA A 60 -12.33 13.79 26.47
CA ALA A 60 -12.19 15.21 26.77
C ALA A 60 -10.85 15.77 26.30
N PHE A 61 -9.75 15.06 26.60
CA PHE A 61 -8.41 15.43 26.15
C PHE A 61 -8.30 15.41 24.62
N ALA A 62 -8.78 14.34 23.97
CA ALA A 62 -8.76 14.24 22.52
C ALA A 62 -9.54 15.38 21.87
N ARG A 63 -10.74 15.71 22.40
CA ARG A 63 -11.58 16.79 21.92
C ARG A 63 -10.88 18.16 22.01
N GLU A 64 -10.21 18.41 23.13
CA GLU A 64 -9.48 19.66 23.36
C GLU A 64 -8.30 19.83 22.41
N GLN A 65 -7.43 18.82 22.30
CA GLN A 65 -6.26 18.83 21.42
C GLN A 65 -6.63 18.97 19.94
N LEU A 66 -7.60 18.19 19.48
CA LEU A 66 -8.05 18.25 18.09
C LEU A 66 -8.74 19.56 17.77
N ALA A 67 -9.55 20.09 18.69
CA ALA A 67 -10.20 21.40 18.52
C ALA A 67 -9.19 22.56 18.43
N ALA A 68 -8.14 22.52 19.23
CA ALA A 68 -7.05 23.50 19.17
C ALA A 68 -6.33 23.45 17.83
N ALA A 69 -5.95 22.24 17.38
CA ALA A 69 -5.30 22.05 16.09
C ALA A 69 -6.16 22.54 14.92
N ILE A 70 -7.47 22.22 14.92
CA ILE A 70 -8.42 22.67 13.88
C ILE A 70 -8.51 24.20 13.85
N ARG A 71 -8.68 24.84 15.01
CA ARG A 71 -8.81 26.31 15.09
C ARG A 71 -7.56 27.04 14.61
N ARG A 72 -6.39 26.42 14.76
CA ARG A 72 -5.09 26.94 14.29
C ARG A 72 -4.76 26.63 12.84
N GLY A 73 -5.66 25.94 12.12
CA GLY A 73 -5.54 25.73 10.68
C GLY A 73 -4.83 24.43 10.29
N ALA A 74 -4.87 23.41 11.13
CA ALA A 74 -4.45 22.07 10.72
C ALA A 74 -5.22 21.65 9.45
N ARG A 75 -4.50 21.12 8.47
CA ARG A 75 -5.09 20.76 7.18
C ARG A 75 -6.02 19.56 7.29
N TYR A 76 -5.70 18.63 8.17
CA TYR A 76 -6.48 17.43 8.42
C TYR A 76 -6.64 17.15 9.90
N VAL A 77 -7.76 16.52 10.25
CA VAL A 77 -8.00 15.91 11.55
C VAL A 77 -8.37 14.45 11.33
N ASP A 78 -7.79 13.54 12.10
CA ASP A 78 -8.04 12.08 12.02
C ASP A 78 -8.87 11.62 13.22
N ILE A 79 -10.02 11.00 12.93
CA ILE A 79 -10.93 10.38 13.91
C ILE A 79 -11.12 8.92 13.56
N GLU A 80 -11.04 8.06 14.56
CA GLU A 80 -11.29 6.63 14.39
C GLU A 80 -12.78 6.37 14.13
N ILE A 81 -13.06 5.40 13.25
CA ILE A 81 -14.44 5.04 12.87
C ILE A 81 -15.29 4.58 14.07
N GLU A 82 -14.62 4.05 15.10
CA GLU A 82 -15.19 3.57 16.36
C GLU A 82 -15.44 4.69 17.39
N ALA A 83 -15.01 5.91 17.10
CA ALA A 83 -15.21 7.02 18.02
C ALA A 83 -16.72 7.27 18.29
N PRO A 84 -17.07 7.71 19.54
CA PRO A 84 -18.45 8.06 19.85
C PRO A 84 -19.04 9.05 18.86
N ASP A 85 -20.29 8.85 18.47
CA ASP A 85 -20.94 9.71 17.46
C ASP A 85 -20.98 11.18 17.86
N GLU A 86 -21.14 11.50 19.15
CA GLU A 86 -21.10 12.88 19.66
C GLU A 86 -19.71 13.51 19.49
N HIS A 87 -18.64 12.74 19.71
CA HIS A 87 -17.27 13.21 19.50
C HIS A 87 -17.00 13.48 18.01
N LEU A 88 -17.38 12.54 17.17
CA LEU A 88 -17.25 12.67 15.71
C LEU A 88 -18.01 13.90 15.19
N GLU A 89 -19.26 14.07 15.62
CA GLU A 89 -20.11 15.19 15.17
C GLU A 89 -19.54 16.56 15.59
N TYR A 90 -19.04 16.64 16.83
CA TYR A 90 -18.39 17.86 17.32
C TYR A 90 -17.17 18.22 16.48
N ILE A 91 -16.26 17.25 16.26
CA ILE A 91 -15.03 17.50 15.49
C ILE A 91 -15.36 17.76 14.01
N ARG A 92 -16.30 17.03 13.41
CA ARG A 92 -16.77 17.23 12.03
C ARG A 92 -17.32 18.65 11.81
N THR A 93 -18.16 19.11 12.74
CA THR A 93 -18.74 20.46 12.68
C THR A 93 -17.65 21.53 12.80
N LEU A 94 -16.70 21.33 13.71
CA LEU A 94 -15.58 22.24 13.89
C LEU A 94 -14.66 22.25 12.65
N ALA A 95 -14.32 21.08 12.13
CA ALA A 95 -13.50 20.93 10.93
C ALA A 95 -14.10 21.68 9.73
N ARG A 96 -15.39 21.52 9.48
CA ARG A 96 -16.12 22.25 8.43
C ARG A 96 -16.06 23.75 8.62
N LYS A 97 -16.25 24.22 9.86
CA LYS A 97 -16.22 25.65 10.20
C LYS A 97 -14.87 26.32 9.90
N TYR A 98 -13.78 25.59 10.10
CA TYR A 98 -12.41 26.10 9.93
C TYR A 98 -11.72 25.62 8.65
N GLY A 99 -12.42 24.92 7.76
CA GLY A 99 -11.86 24.43 6.50
C GLY A 99 -10.84 23.29 6.66
N CYS A 100 -10.84 22.62 7.81
CA CYS A 100 -10.03 21.44 8.08
C CYS A 100 -10.70 20.20 7.46
N ARG A 101 -9.94 19.31 6.81
CA ARG A 101 -10.46 18.10 6.18
C ARG A 101 -10.53 16.95 7.19
N LEU A 102 -11.66 16.23 7.19
CA LEU A 102 -11.88 15.11 8.08
C LEU A 102 -11.36 13.80 7.47
N ILE A 103 -10.44 13.14 8.17
CA ILE A 103 -10.05 11.76 7.95
C ILE A 103 -10.88 10.89 8.89
N VAL A 104 -11.57 9.90 8.36
CA VAL A 104 -12.14 8.82 9.18
C VAL A 104 -11.31 7.57 8.96
N SER A 105 -10.71 7.07 10.05
CA SER A 105 -9.72 6.00 9.99
C SER A 105 -10.22 4.71 10.63
N PHE A 106 -9.84 3.59 10.01
CA PHE A 106 -10.00 2.24 10.53
C PHE A 106 -8.65 1.55 10.63
N HIS A 107 -8.43 0.84 11.74
CA HIS A 107 -7.21 0.08 11.97
C HIS A 107 -7.53 -1.33 12.45
N ASP A 108 -7.00 -2.34 11.76
CA ASP A 108 -7.00 -3.73 12.22
C ASP A 108 -5.57 -4.18 12.47
N PHE A 109 -5.23 -4.34 13.75
CA PHE A 109 -3.89 -4.73 14.19
C PHE A 109 -3.67 -6.25 14.16
N GLU A 110 -4.74 -7.03 14.00
CA GLU A 110 -4.68 -8.49 14.05
C GLU A 110 -4.68 -9.14 12.66
N GLY A 111 -5.35 -8.52 11.68
CA GLY A 111 -5.51 -9.14 10.37
C GLY A 111 -5.93 -8.20 9.26
N THR A 112 -6.43 -8.79 8.20
CA THR A 112 -7.02 -8.08 7.08
C THR A 112 -8.41 -8.65 6.81
N PRO A 113 -9.48 -7.88 7.01
CA PRO A 113 -10.85 -8.30 6.74
C PRO A 113 -11.07 -8.75 5.29
N SER A 114 -12.18 -9.41 5.01
CA SER A 114 -12.60 -9.75 3.65
C SER A 114 -12.78 -8.49 2.79
N LEU A 115 -12.73 -8.63 1.48
CA LEU A 115 -12.91 -7.48 0.58
C LEU A 115 -14.27 -6.80 0.76
N ASP A 116 -15.33 -7.57 1.03
CA ASP A 116 -16.66 -6.99 1.22
C ASP A 116 -16.80 -6.25 2.55
N GLU A 117 -16.15 -6.72 3.61
CA GLU A 117 -16.03 -5.99 4.87
C GLU A 117 -15.24 -4.69 4.69
N LEU A 118 -14.09 -4.73 4.00
CA LEU A 118 -13.30 -3.53 3.70
C LEU A 118 -14.09 -2.49 2.90
N LYS A 119 -14.90 -2.92 1.92
CA LYS A 119 -15.85 -2.06 1.19
C LYS A 119 -16.90 -1.45 2.12
N GLY A 120 -17.45 -2.27 3.02
CA GLY A 120 -18.40 -1.82 4.04
C GLY A 120 -17.81 -0.75 4.94
N ILE A 121 -16.57 -0.97 5.43
CA ILE A 121 -15.82 -0.02 6.25
C ILE A 121 -15.58 1.29 5.50
N ALA A 122 -15.12 1.23 4.25
CA ALA A 122 -14.88 2.43 3.44
C ALA A 122 -16.18 3.26 3.25
N ARG A 123 -17.30 2.58 2.98
CA ARG A 123 -18.62 3.22 2.85
C ARG A 123 -19.09 3.83 4.16
N LEU A 124 -18.89 3.15 5.28
CA LEU A 124 -19.20 3.67 6.61
C LEU A 124 -18.37 4.91 6.94
N CYS A 125 -17.08 4.93 6.64
CA CYS A 125 -16.25 6.13 6.79
C CYS A 125 -16.83 7.31 6.00
N ARG A 126 -17.26 7.07 4.75
CA ARG A 126 -17.92 8.10 3.94
C ARG A 126 -19.22 8.59 4.58
N THR A 127 -20.10 7.72 5.08
CA THR A 127 -21.36 8.14 5.72
C THR A 127 -21.13 8.94 6.99
N LYS A 128 -20.01 8.70 7.68
CA LYS A 128 -19.56 9.53 8.81
C LYS A 128 -18.98 10.89 8.38
N GLY A 129 -18.91 11.17 7.08
CA GLY A 129 -18.54 12.48 6.53
C GLY A 129 -17.08 12.65 6.22
N ALA A 130 -16.34 11.55 6.01
CA ALA A 130 -14.92 11.59 5.64
C ALA A 130 -14.68 12.35 4.33
N ASP A 131 -13.74 13.29 4.33
CA ASP A 131 -13.10 13.83 3.13
C ASP A 131 -11.99 12.91 2.63
N LEU A 132 -11.43 12.11 3.55
CA LEU A 132 -10.44 11.08 3.27
C LEU A 132 -10.72 9.85 4.13
N VAL A 133 -10.80 8.69 3.51
CA VAL A 133 -10.92 7.39 4.17
C VAL A 133 -9.53 6.82 4.35
N LYS A 134 -9.18 6.45 5.60
CA LYS A 134 -7.92 5.78 5.93
C LYS A 134 -8.20 4.37 6.42
N ILE A 135 -7.65 3.36 5.73
CA ILE A 135 -7.80 1.95 6.10
C ILE A 135 -6.41 1.33 6.26
N VAL A 136 -6.11 0.90 7.47
CA VAL A 136 -4.83 0.27 7.81
C VAL A 136 -5.10 -1.12 8.39
N THR A 137 -4.61 -2.16 7.74
CA THR A 137 -4.79 -3.55 8.15
C THR A 137 -3.45 -4.19 8.48
N THR A 138 -3.45 -5.41 9.03
CA THR A 138 -2.23 -6.20 9.22
C THR A 138 -2.21 -7.35 8.23
N ALA A 139 -1.24 -7.36 7.31
CA ALA A 139 -1.07 -8.45 6.37
C ALA A 139 -0.22 -9.57 6.98
N ARG A 140 -0.77 -10.78 7.06
CA ARG A 140 -0.07 -12.00 7.45
C ARG A 140 0.61 -12.68 6.27
N ASN A 141 0.15 -12.36 5.06
CA ASN A 141 0.64 -12.90 3.80
C ASN A 141 0.37 -11.93 2.63
N ILE A 142 0.86 -12.27 1.45
CA ILE A 142 0.72 -11.44 0.25
C ILE A 142 -0.75 -11.28 -0.20
N SER A 143 -1.61 -12.28 0.04
CA SER A 143 -3.03 -12.21 -0.33
C SER A 143 -3.79 -11.20 0.52
N ASP A 144 -3.41 -11.04 1.79
CA ASP A 144 -3.96 -10.01 2.68
C ASP A 144 -3.58 -8.62 2.16
N ALA A 145 -2.29 -8.42 1.85
CA ALA A 145 -1.80 -7.17 1.29
C ALA A 145 -2.51 -6.83 -0.05
N ALA A 146 -2.64 -7.81 -0.94
CA ALA A 146 -3.33 -7.64 -2.21
C ALA A 146 -4.81 -7.26 -2.02
N ARG A 147 -5.48 -7.83 -1.01
CA ARG A 147 -6.87 -7.52 -0.70
C ARG A 147 -7.05 -6.05 -0.30
N THR A 148 -6.15 -5.51 0.52
CA THR A 148 -6.16 -4.08 0.88
C THR A 148 -5.91 -3.20 -0.36
N MET A 149 -4.95 -3.56 -1.21
CA MET A 149 -4.65 -2.80 -2.43
C MET A 149 -5.81 -2.81 -3.45
N ARG A 150 -6.64 -3.85 -3.43
CA ARG A 150 -7.83 -3.95 -4.29
C ARG A 150 -8.84 -2.80 -4.09
N LEU A 151 -8.80 -2.12 -2.95
CA LEU A 151 -9.63 -0.94 -2.70
C LEU A 151 -9.35 0.20 -3.69
N TYR A 152 -8.11 0.32 -4.18
CA TYR A 152 -7.76 1.34 -5.19
C TYR A 152 -8.36 1.06 -6.56
N ASP A 153 -8.42 -0.21 -6.98
CA ASP A 153 -9.10 -0.57 -8.23
C ASP A 153 -10.59 -0.22 -8.12
N LEU A 154 -11.22 -0.61 -7.01
CA LEU A 154 -12.64 -0.32 -6.76
C LEU A 154 -12.93 1.19 -6.65
N GLN A 155 -11.98 1.98 -6.17
CA GLN A 155 -12.09 3.43 -6.14
C GLN A 155 -11.99 4.02 -7.56
N ALA A 156 -11.03 3.56 -8.36
CA ALA A 156 -10.83 4.00 -9.74
C ALA A 156 -12.07 3.71 -10.60
N ASP A 157 -12.65 2.52 -10.47
CA ASP A 157 -13.86 2.09 -11.16
C ASP A 157 -15.14 2.74 -10.58
N GLY A 158 -15.04 3.46 -9.46
CA GLY A 158 -16.19 4.06 -8.77
C GLY A 158 -17.03 3.08 -7.94
N ALA A 159 -16.69 1.80 -7.92
CA ALA A 159 -17.44 0.75 -7.22
C ALA A 159 -17.28 0.82 -5.69
N LEU A 160 -16.19 1.40 -5.18
CA LEU A 160 -15.97 1.54 -3.74
C LEU A 160 -17.04 2.43 -3.10
N PHE A 161 -17.36 3.56 -3.76
CA PHE A 161 -18.34 4.56 -3.33
C PHE A 161 -19.51 4.66 -4.30
N GLU A 162 -20.09 3.51 -4.63
CA GLU A 162 -21.20 3.40 -5.55
C GLU A 162 -22.36 4.34 -5.15
N GLY A 163 -22.98 4.97 -6.15
CA GLY A 163 -24.05 5.97 -5.95
C GLY A 163 -23.59 7.37 -5.55
N ALA A 164 -22.28 7.59 -5.33
CA ALA A 164 -21.74 8.92 -5.09
C ALA A 164 -21.28 9.58 -6.38
N ALA A 165 -21.60 10.87 -6.56
CA ALA A 165 -21.00 11.68 -7.62
C ALA A 165 -19.46 11.73 -7.45
N ALA A 166 -18.73 11.82 -8.55
CA ALA A 166 -17.26 11.79 -8.51
C ALA A 166 -16.65 12.85 -7.57
N ALA A 167 -17.26 14.05 -7.54
CA ALA A 167 -16.82 15.15 -6.67
C ALA A 167 -17.11 14.90 -5.16
N GLU A 168 -17.99 13.96 -4.84
CA GLU A 168 -18.38 13.62 -3.45
C GLU A 168 -17.63 12.40 -2.91
N ARG A 169 -16.80 11.79 -3.72
CA ARG A 169 -16.03 10.61 -3.31
C ARG A 169 -14.86 11.05 -2.45
N PRO A 170 -14.70 10.50 -1.23
CA PRO A 170 -13.55 10.78 -0.41
C PRO A 170 -12.26 10.26 -1.07
N GLN A 171 -11.14 10.88 -0.74
CA GLN A 171 -9.83 10.32 -1.07
C GLN A 171 -9.59 9.03 -0.24
N LEU A 172 -8.70 8.18 -0.71
CA LEU A 172 -8.35 6.92 -0.03
C LEU A 172 -6.86 6.89 0.32
N VAL A 173 -6.57 6.49 1.55
CA VAL A 173 -5.26 6.03 1.99
C VAL A 173 -5.45 4.64 2.58
N ALA A 174 -5.02 3.61 1.87
CA ALA A 174 -5.12 2.23 2.32
C ALA A 174 -3.77 1.52 2.17
N PHE A 175 -3.33 0.83 3.22
CA PHE A 175 -2.11 0.01 3.20
C PHE A 175 -2.15 -0.99 4.35
N SER A 176 -1.20 -1.94 4.33
CA SER A 176 -1.11 -2.96 5.37
C SER A 176 0.18 -2.83 6.17
N MET A 177 0.10 -3.16 7.46
CA MET A 177 1.21 -3.33 8.39
C MET A 177 1.80 -4.74 8.28
N GLY A 178 2.88 -4.98 9.02
CA GLY A 178 3.62 -6.25 9.03
C GLY A 178 4.57 -6.38 7.85
N GLU A 179 5.47 -7.35 7.89
CA GLU A 179 6.48 -7.56 6.84
C GLU A 179 5.84 -7.88 5.48
N ALA A 180 4.79 -8.71 5.46
CA ALA A 180 4.06 -9.03 4.24
C ALA A 180 3.30 -7.83 3.64
N GLY A 181 3.02 -6.81 4.47
CA GLY A 181 2.32 -5.59 4.07
C GLY A 181 3.23 -4.40 3.77
N LYS A 182 4.50 -4.45 4.15
CA LYS A 182 5.43 -3.31 4.12
C LYS A 182 5.45 -2.59 2.76
N PHE A 183 5.52 -3.33 1.66
CA PHE A 183 5.57 -2.79 0.30
C PHE A 183 4.31 -1.98 -0.08
N THR A 184 3.15 -2.26 0.55
CA THR A 184 1.89 -1.57 0.26
C THR A 184 1.94 -0.09 0.61
N ARG A 185 2.81 0.32 1.56
CA ARG A 185 3.04 1.72 1.93
C ARG A 185 3.66 2.54 0.79
N LEU A 186 4.44 1.90 -0.06
CA LEU A 186 4.98 2.51 -1.27
C LEU A 186 3.98 2.38 -2.43
N LEU A 187 3.38 1.19 -2.59
CA LEU A 187 2.47 0.90 -3.68
C LEU A 187 1.21 1.78 -3.62
N CYS A 188 0.69 2.10 -2.44
CA CYS A 188 -0.48 2.96 -2.29
C CYS A 188 -0.31 4.33 -2.99
N LEU A 189 0.90 4.92 -2.96
CA LEU A 189 1.20 6.17 -3.67
C LEU A 189 1.05 6.03 -5.20
N LYS A 190 1.49 4.90 -5.74
CA LYS A 190 1.39 4.62 -7.19
C LYS A 190 -0.05 4.32 -7.63
N LEU A 191 -0.88 3.85 -6.69
CA LEU A 191 -2.29 3.57 -6.91
C LEU A 191 -3.21 4.78 -6.66
N GLY A 192 -2.66 5.93 -6.25
CA GLY A 192 -3.41 7.18 -6.14
C GLY A 192 -3.67 7.67 -4.72
N ALA A 193 -3.04 7.08 -3.70
CA ALA A 193 -3.07 7.66 -2.36
C ALA A 193 -2.40 9.05 -2.37
N PRO A 194 -2.99 10.07 -1.73
CA PRO A 194 -2.41 11.41 -1.69
C PRO A 194 -1.07 11.46 -0.91
N TYR A 195 -0.90 10.57 0.04
CA TYR A 195 0.32 10.43 0.83
C TYR A 195 0.44 9.03 1.44
N THR A 196 1.62 8.72 1.96
CA THR A 196 1.90 7.53 2.77
C THR A 196 2.62 7.91 4.06
N TYR A 197 2.56 7.05 5.07
CA TYR A 197 3.14 7.31 6.38
C TYR A 197 4.55 6.72 6.51
N VAL A 198 5.46 7.51 7.09
CA VAL A 198 6.82 7.10 7.45
C VAL A 198 7.13 7.48 8.89
N SER A 199 8.13 6.83 9.49
CA SER A 199 8.69 7.27 10.78
C SER A 199 9.74 8.35 10.58
N ALA A 200 9.92 9.22 11.58
CA ALA A 200 10.98 10.22 11.59
C ALA A 200 12.38 9.58 11.64
N GLY A 201 12.50 8.40 12.25
CA GLY A 201 13.72 7.63 12.35
C GLY A 201 13.44 6.17 12.71
N ALA A 202 14.46 5.32 12.71
CA ALA A 202 14.32 3.88 12.95
C ALA A 202 13.77 3.55 14.35
N SER A 203 14.11 4.36 15.37
CA SER A 203 13.63 4.20 16.75
C SER A 203 12.18 4.69 16.95
N ASN A 204 11.61 5.39 15.98
CA ASN A 204 10.34 6.13 16.10
C ASN A 204 9.25 5.50 15.22
N ALA A 205 9.36 4.23 14.88
CA ALA A 205 8.33 3.52 14.13
C ALA A 205 7.05 3.39 14.98
N THR A 206 5.93 3.89 14.46
CA THR A 206 4.61 3.81 15.11
C THR A 206 3.89 2.50 14.80
N ALA A 207 4.36 1.73 13.84
CA ALA A 207 3.77 0.47 13.41
C ALA A 207 4.81 -0.46 12.78
N SER A 208 4.58 -1.77 12.90
CA SER A 208 5.40 -2.80 12.25
C SER A 208 5.43 -2.61 10.72
N GLY A 209 6.60 -2.77 10.12
CA GLY A 209 6.79 -2.61 8.67
C GLY A 209 6.74 -1.15 8.19
N GLN A 210 6.91 -0.16 9.06
CA GLN A 210 7.00 1.24 8.67
C GLN A 210 8.40 1.55 8.13
N TYR A 211 8.46 2.23 6.97
CA TYR A 211 9.71 2.77 6.46
C TYR A 211 10.12 4.01 7.25
N THR A 212 11.42 4.24 7.38
CA THR A 212 11.91 5.56 7.78
C THR A 212 11.73 6.54 6.62
N ARG A 213 11.76 7.83 6.94
CA ARG A 213 11.74 8.89 5.92
C ARG A 213 12.84 8.69 4.88
N GLU A 214 14.08 8.47 5.31
CA GLU A 214 15.23 8.27 4.44
C GLU A 214 15.08 7.05 3.52
N GLU A 215 14.57 5.92 4.06
CA GLU A 215 14.30 4.73 3.25
C GLU A 215 13.27 5.00 2.17
N MET A 216 12.16 5.69 2.51
CA MET A 216 11.11 5.99 1.56
C MET A 216 11.57 6.99 0.49
N GLU A 217 12.30 8.05 0.87
CA GLU A 217 12.88 9.02 -0.07
C GLU A 217 13.82 8.33 -1.05
N ARG A 218 14.69 7.44 -0.56
CA ARG A 218 15.59 6.64 -1.41
C ARG A 218 14.82 5.73 -2.38
N LEU A 219 13.75 5.08 -1.91
CA LEU A 219 12.92 4.23 -2.76
C LEU A 219 12.17 5.03 -3.82
N LEU A 220 11.73 6.25 -3.50
CA LEU A 220 11.02 7.12 -4.45
C LEU A 220 11.95 7.80 -5.44
N SER A 221 13.22 8.05 -5.07
CA SER A 221 14.23 8.67 -5.94
C SER A 221 15.03 7.66 -6.77
N ALA A 222 14.84 6.36 -6.58
CA ALA A 222 15.57 5.34 -7.32
C ALA A 222 15.23 5.41 -8.82
N GLU A 223 16.22 5.76 -9.66
CA GLU A 223 16.07 5.91 -11.13
C GLU A 223 15.60 4.62 -11.83
N ASN A 224 15.89 3.46 -11.23
CA ASN A 224 15.52 2.13 -11.73
C ASN A 224 14.38 1.49 -10.93
N TYR A 225 13.44 2.28 -10.42
CA TYR A 225 12.28 1.71 -9.77
C TYR A 225 11.47 0.90 -10.79
N PRO A 226 11.17 -0.38 -10.53
CA PRO A 226 10.55 -1.27 -11.53
C PRO A 226 9.22 -0.76 -12.10
N PHE A 227 8.59 0.23 -11.46
CA PHE A 227 7.35 0.85 -11.92
C PHE A 227 7.54 2.07 -12.82
N GLU A 228 8.71 2.71 -12.86
CA GLU A 228 8.99 3.79 -13.84
C GLU A 228 9.33 3.25 -15.23
N GLY A 229 9.90 2.04 -15.31
CA GLY A 229 10.19 1.35 -16.57
C GLY A 229 8.95 1.01 -17.41
N PHE A 230 7.73 1.10 -16.84
CA PHE A 230 6.50 0.91 -17.61
C PHE A 230 6.07 2.13 -18.44
N ARG A 231 6.67 3.31 -18.25
CA ARG A 231 6.35 4.51 -19.05
C ARG A 231 7.11 4.61 -20.35
N GLU A 232 8.28 3.99 -20.44
CA GLU A 232 9.00 3.80 -21.71
C GLU A 232 9.00 2.33 -22.07
N PHE A 233 8.16 1.91 -23.00
CA PHE A 233 8.31 0.63 -23.70
C PHE A 233 9.61 0.66 -24.51
N ARG A 234 10.75 0.48 -23.83
CA ARG A 234 11.95 0.05 -24.54
C ARG A 234 11.67 -1.37 -24.99
N ARG A 235 11.73 -1.59 -26.32
CA ARG A 235 11.71 -2.95 -26.86
C ARG A 235 12.87 -3.73 -26.25
N THR A 236 12.60 -4.44 -25.18
CA THR A 236 13.55 -5.34 -24.53
C THR A 236 13.15 -6.74 -24.90
N THR A 237 14.06 -7.47 -25.50
CA THR A 237 13.84 -8.90 -25.75
C THR A 237 14.13 -9.64 -24.44
N VAL A 238 13.11 -10.11 -23.78
CA VAL A 238 13.23 -10.95 -22.59
C VAL A 238 13.08 -12.40 -23.04
N ALA A 239 14.13 -13.21 -22.83
CA ALA A 239 14.03 -14.65 -22.99
C ALA A 239 13.26 -15.23 -21.80
N VAL A 240 11.99 -15.54 -22.00
CA VAL A 240 11.17 -16.22 -21.00
C VAL A 240 11.23 -17.74 -21.22
N PRO A 241 11.21 -18.57 -20.15
CA PRO A 241 11.01 -19.99 -20.30
C PRO A 241 9.73 -20.27 -21.08
N CYS A 242 9.75 -21.25 -21.96
CA CYS A 242 8.56 -21.62 -22.72
C CYS A 242 7.44 -22.05 -21.75
N SER A 243 6.19 -21.67 -22.05
CA SER A 243 5.05 -22.18 -21.33
C SER A 243 5.00 -23.72 -21.50
N LYS A 244 4.99 -24.44 -20.37
CA LYS A 244 4.88 -25.90 -20.28
C LYS A 244 3.75 -26.44 -21.17
N SER A 245 2.58 -25.85 -21.08
CA SER A 245 1.38 -26.25 -21.83
C SER A 245 1.50 -25.95 -23.35
N VAL A 246 2.17 -24.88 -23.73
CA VAL A 246 2.45 -24.57 -25.15
C VAL A 246 3.48 -25.53 -25.72
N ALA A 247 4.55 -25.85 -24.98
CA ALA A 247 5.58 -26.77 -25.40
C ALA A 247 5.04 -28.17 -25.61
N GLN A 248 4.20 -28.71 -24.72
CA GLN A 248 3.53 -30.02 -24.89
C GLN A 248 2.70 -30.07 -26.18
N ARG A 249 1.88 -29.02 -26.44
CA ARG A 249 1.06 -28.96 -27.65
C ARG A 249 1.92 -28.83 -28.90
N ALA A 250 3.03 -28.07 -28.86
CA ALA A 250 3.95 -27.93 -29.97
C ALA A 250 4.63 -29.26 -30.30
N VAL A 251 5.04 -30.03 -29.30
CA VAL A 251 5.62 -31.39 -29.50
C VAL A 251 4.59 -32.35 -30.11
N LEU A 252 3.33 -32.32 -29.65
CA LEU A 252 2.25 -33.14 -30.23
C LEU A 252 1.95 -32.70 -31.67
N ALA A 253 1.84 -31.42 -31.92
CA ALA A 253 1.58 -30.89 -33.28
C ALA A 253 2.71 -31.24 -34.25
N ALA A 254 3.97 -31.17 -33.80
CA ALA A 254 5.13 -31.56 -34.59
C ALA A 254 5.13 -33.05 -34.91
N ALA A 255 4.68 -33.91 -33.99
CA ALA A 255 4.56 -35.35 -34.20
C ALA A 255 3.49 -35.73 -35.22
N LEU A 256 2.44 -34.93 -35.32
CA LEU A 256 1.33 -35.12 -36.27
C LEU A 256 1.58 -34.47 -37.64
N ALA A 257 2.59 -33.61 -37.76
CA ALA A 257 2.94 -32.94 -39.02
C ALA A 257 3.67 -33.89 -39.97
N ALA A 258 3.41 -33.74 -41.27
CA ALA A 258 4.16 -34.47 -42.29
C ALA A 258 5.58 -33.86 -42.45
N GLY A 259 6.61 -34.67 -42.43
CA GLY A 259 8.01 -34.29 -42.62
C GLY A 259 8.72 -33.94 -41.31
N GLU A 260 9.77 -33.13 -41.40
CA GLU A 260 10.61 -32.72 -40.26
C GLU A 260 10.12 -31.41 -39.68
N SER A 261 9.95 -31.41 -38.34
CA SER A 261 9.61 -30.20 -37.57
C SER A 261 10.75 -29.81 -36.62
N ARG A 262 11.09 -28.54 -36.53
CA ARG A 262 12.11 -28.01 -35.63
C ARG A 262 11.48 -27.10 -34.57
N LEU A 263 11.61 -27.50 -33.31
CA LEU A 263 11.17 -26.68 -32.15
C LEU A 263 12.39 -26.02 -31.53
N ALA A 264 12.37 -24.67 -31.40
CA ALA A 264 13.41 -23.88 -30.75
C ALA A 264 12.90 -23.27 -29.44
N ASN A 265 13.82 -22.82 -28.57
CA ASN A 265 13.53 -22.24 -27.25
C ASN A 265 12.77 -23.20 -26.31
N TYR A 266 13.13 -24.44 -26.34
CA TYR A 266 12.55 -25.49 -25.56
C TYR A 266 13.30 -25.66 -24.24
N ALA A 267 12.57 -25.61 -23.12
CA ALA A 267 13.10 -25.86 -21.77
C ALA A 267 12.56 -27.18 -21.26
N PRO A 268 13.42 -28.21 -21.02
CA PRO A 268 12.96 -29.49 -20.53
C PRO A 268 12.35 -29.39 -19.13
N CYS A 269 11.16 -29.96 -18.95
CA CYS A 269 10.55 -30.22 -17.65
C CYS A 269 9.91 -31.62 -17.70
N ASN A 270 9.60 -32.19 -16.54
CA ASN A 270 9.10 -33.58 -16.44
C ASN A 270 7.91 -33.87 -17.35
N ASP A 271 6.99 -32.92 -17.50
CA ASP A 271 5.81 -33.13 -18.34
C ASP A 271 6.11 -33.09 -19.84
N ILE A 272 7.08 -32.27 -20.25
CA ILE A 272 7.54 -32.25 -21.64
C ILE A 272 8.35 -33.50 -21.96
N VAL A 273 9.18 -33.95 -21.02
CA VAL A 273 9.91 -35.23 -21.14
C VAL A 273 8.92 -36.37 -21.29
N GLY A 274 7.88 -36.43 -20.46
CA GLY A 274 6.82 -37.43 -20.56
C GLY A 274 6.09 -37.38 -21.91
N ALA A 275 5.78 -36.20 -22.44
CA ALA A 275 5.17 -36.06 -23.76
C ALA A 275 6.08 -36.58 -24.89
N VAL A 276 7.39 -36.27 -24.81
CA VAL A 276 8.40 -36.78 -25.78
C VAL A 276 8.50 -38.31 -25.73
N GLU A 277 8.48 -38.90 -24.54
CA GLU A 277 8.53 -40.37 -24.38
C GLU A 277 7.29 -41.05 -24.97
N VAL A 278 6.10 -40.50 -24.72
CA VAL A 278 4.86 -41.01 -25.32
C VAL A 278 4.94 -40.98 -26.85
N ILE A 279 5.38 -39.87 -27.44
CA ILE A 279 5.47 -39.72 -28.89
C ILE A 279 6.53 -40.64 -29.49
N ARG A 280 7.65 -40.85 -28.80
CA ARG A 280 8.65 -41.85 -29.20
C ARG A 280 8.05 -43.27 -29.18
N GLY A 281 7.26 -43.59 -28.15
CA GLY A 281 6.52 -44.85 -28.07
C GLY A 281 5.52 -45.05 -29.22
N MET A 282 5.02 -43.95 -29.79
CA MET A 282 4.15 -43.96 -30.99
C MET A 282 4.92 -44.08 -32.31
N GLY A 283 6.24 -44.22 -32.29
CA GLY A 283 7.08 -44.44 -33.47
C GLY A 283 7.70 -43.20 -34.09
N CYS A 284 7.52 -42.02 -33.49
CA CYS A 284 8.16 -40.80 -33.99
C CYS A 284 9.64 -40.74 -33.61
N ARG A 285 10.49 -40.30 -34.55
CA ARG A 285 11.91 -40.04 -34.26
C ARG A 285 12.08 -38.63 -33.75
N ILE A 286 12.56 -38.46 -32.52
CA ILE A 286 12.82 -37.18 -31.88
C ILE A 286 14.28 -37.10 -31.48
N CYS A 287 14.99 -36.07 -31.99
CA CYS A 287 16.34 -35.71 -31.59
C CYS A 287 16.29 -34.44 -30.72
N LEU A 288 16.86 -34.48 -29.51
CA LEU A 288 17.00 -33.34 -28.62
C LEU A 288 18.41 -32.76 -28.83
N LEU A 289 18.49 -31.56 -29.39
CA LEU A 289 19.75 -30.81 -29.57
C LEU A 289 19.95 -29.90 -28.37
N TYR A 290 20.80 -30.29 -27.43
CA TYR A 290 21.19 -29.46 -26.29
C TYR A 290 22.30 -28.48 -26.73
N THR A 291 22.02 -27.17 -26.69
CA THR A 291 22.99 -26.13 -27.07
C THR A 291 23.75 -25.55 -25.88
N SER A 292 23.45 -25.94 -24.64
CA SER A 292 24.21 -25.53 -23.45
C SER A 292 24.10 -26.54 -22.32
N PRO A 293 25.19 -26.87 -21.60
CA PRO A 293 25.13 -27.70 -20.40
C PRO A 293 24.36 -26.96 -19.30
N SER A 294 23.43 -27.67 -18.66
CA SER A 294 22.72 -27.17 -17.48
C SER A 294 23.70 -26.87 -16.33
N PRO A 295 23.53 -25.82 -15.54
CA PRO A 295 24.34 -25.59 -14.35
C PRO A 295 24.30 -26.74 -13.31
N ARG A 296 23.34 -27.69 -13.43
CA ARG A 296 23.22 -28.87 -12.57
C ARG A 296 24.18 -29.99 -12.94
N ASP A 297 24.65 -30.02 -14.18
CA ASP A 297 25.53 -31.09 -14.65
C ASP A 297 26.98 -30.93 -14.19
N LYS A 298 27.33 -29.79 -13.59
CA LYS A 298 28.68 -29.50 -13.03
C LYS A 298 28.90 -30.02 -11.61
N ARG A 299 27.95 -30.69 -10.98
CA ARG A 299 28.07 -31.21 -9.60
C ARG A 299 28.24 -32.75 -9.50
N GLN A 300 28.51 -33.40 -10.59
CA GLN A 300 28.85 -34.84 -10.61
C GLN A 300 30.10 -35.08 -11.44
N SER A 301 31.22 -34.55 -10.98
CA SER A 301 32.57 -35.05 -11.32
C SER A 301 33.51 -34.76 -10.15
#